data_e0ad0edc37da29bd084c60b4f36076c7
#
_entry.id   e0ad0edc37da29bd084c60b4f36076c7
#
_cell.length_a   1.000
_cell.length_b   1.000
_cell.length_c   1.000
_cell.angle_alpha   90.00
_cell.angle_beta   90.00
_cell.angle_gamma   90.00
#
_symmetry.space_group_name_H-M   'P 1'
#
loop_
_entity.id
_entity.type
_entity.pdbx_description
1 polymer ?
#
loop_
_entity_poly.entity_id
_entity_poly.type
_entity_poly.pdbx_seq_one_letter_code
_entity_poly.pdbx_strand_id
1 'polypeptide(L)'
;NEYLVKANSYWFLLNTETGRPMRIMESDTAPYGEFSPKLEMEDAGRKIQVPKEMEETGRMVVMKHLLDTNLHVNNAQYVDIARELLPAGTEISEIRAEYRKAAVLGDEIVIRSAREGKSYLVSLCNPDGDVFANIELKEM
;
A
#
# COMPACT_ATOMS: atom_id res chain seq x y z
N ASN A 1 -1.84 -16.39 -24.68
CA ASN A 1 -1.25 -15.19 -24.06
C ASN A 1 -0.87 -15.55 -22.63
N GLU A 2 0.39 -15.34 -22.29
CA GLU A 2 0.89 -15.54 -20.95
C GLU A 2 0.82 -14.20 -20.20
N TYR A 3 0.30 -14.19 -18.97
CA TYR A 3 0.31 -12.99 -18.13
C TYR A 3 1.70 -12.80 -17.53
N LEU A 4 2.27 -11.63 -17.71
CA LEU A 4 3.51 -11.25 -17.05
C LEU A 4 3.25 -10.80 -15.61
N VAL A 5 2.14 -10.10 -15.37
CA VAL A 5 1.69 -9.61 -14.07
C VAL A 5 0.17 -9.66 -14.00
N LYS A 6 -0.36 -10.00 -12.85
CA LYS A 6 -1.77 -9.85 -12.50
C LYS A 6 -1.88 -8.93 -11.29
N ALA A 7 -2.86 -8.04 -11.28
CA ALA A 7 -3.12 -7.16 -10.15
C ALA A 7 -4.63 -7.01 -9.92
N ASN A 8 -5.01 -6.88 -8.66
CA ASN A 8 -6.34 -6.41 -8.25
C ASN A 8 -6.20 -5.27 -7.24
N SER A 9 -7.24 -4.49 -7.09
CA SER A 9 -7.26 -3.40 -6.12
C SER A 9 -8.66 -3.15 -5.59
N TYR A 10 -8.74 -2.70 -4.32
CA TYR A 10 -9.97 -2.27 -3.68
C TYR A 10 -9.97 -0.75 -3.54
N TRP A 11 -10.99 -0.11 -4.07
CA TRP A 11 -11.14 1.34 -4.02
C TRP A 11 -12.34 1.70 -3.16
N PHE A 12 -12.24 2.82 -2.47
CA PHE A 12 -13.31 3.37 -1.65
C PHE A 12 -13.65 4.78 -2.15
N LEU A 13 -14.94 5.04 -2.30
CA LEU A 13 -15.42 6.40 -2.47
C LEU A 13 -15.51 7.05 -1.09
N LEU A 14 -14.85 8.20 -0.92
CA LEU A 14 -14.86 8.96 0.33
C LEU A 14 -15.63 10.26 0.14
N ASN A 15 -16.44 10.61 1.14
CA ASN A 15 -16.98 11.95 1.25
C ASN A 15 -15.84 12.90 1.65
N THR A 16 -15.60 13.92 0.83
CA THR A 16 -14.47 14.86 1.02
C THR A 16 -14.64 15.78 2.23
N GLU A 17 -15.88 16.02 2.68
CA GLU A 17 -16.16 16.86 3.85
C GLU A 17 -16.03 16.06 5.15
N THR A 18 -16.47 14.81 5.16
CA THR A 18 -16.53 13.99 6.38
C THR A 18 -15.41 12.98 6.49
N GLY A 19 -14.69 12.70 5.41
CA GLY A 19 -13.66 11.66 5.33
C GLY A 19 -14.20 10.22 5.46
N ARG A 20 -15.53 10.03 5.43
CA ARG A 20 -16.16 8.72 5.63
C ARG A 20 -16.39 7.99 4.30
N PRO A 21 -16.27 6.66 4.28
CA PRO A 21 -16.63 5.88 3.12
C PRO A 21 -18.08 6.09 2.72
N MET A 22 -18.29 6.20 1.42
CA MET A 22 -19.62 6.32 0.80
C MET A 22 -19.96 5.06 0.01
N ARG A 23 -21.27 4.81 -0.15
CA ARG A 23 -21.74 3.78 -1.06
C ARG A 23 -21.52 4.26 -2.50
N ILE A 24 -20.93 3.42 -3.32
CA ILE A 24 -20.82 3.64 -4.76
C ILE A 24 -22.22 3.44 -5.36
N MET A 25 -22.70 4.45 -6.09
CA MET A 25 -24.00 4.42 -6.78
C MET A 25 -23.76 4.06 -8.26
N GLU A 26 -24.82 3.62 -8.92
CA GLU A 26 -24.77 3.31 -10.36
C GLU A 26 -24.34 4.53 -11.19
N SER A 27 -24.77 5.74 -10.80
CA SER A 27 -24.35 7.00 -11.43
C SER A 27 -22.83 7.22 -11.38
N ASP A 28 -22.15 6.69 -10.38
CA ASP A 28 -20.70 6.86 -10.23
C ASP A 28 -19.93 5.93 -11.17
N THR A 29 -20.53 4.80 -11.54
CA THR A 29 -19.91 3.77 -12.38
C THR A 29 -20.37 3.82 -13.83
N ALA A 30 -21.54 4.34 -14.12
CA ALA A 30 -22.11 4.41 -15.47
C ALA A 30 -21.18 5.05 -16.53
N PRO A 31 -20.39 6.10 -16.21
CA PRO A 31 -19.46 6.70 -17.18
C PRO A 31 -18.34 5.76 -17.67
N TYR A 32 -18.08 4.67 -16.92
CA TYR A 32 -17.04 3.69 -17.27
C TYR A 32 -17.55 2.59 -18.22
N GLY A 33 -18.86 2.57 -18.52
CA GLY A 33 -19.48 1.60 -19.42
C GLY A 33 -19.61 0.19 -18.81
N GLU A 34 -19.59 -0.83 -19.68
CA GLU A 34 -19.65 -2.21 -19.25
C GLU A 34 -18.33 -2.68 -18.64
N PHE A 35 -18.41 -3.40 -17.52
CA PHE A 35 -17.23 -3.95 -16.87
C PHE A 35 -16.79 -5.26 -17.55
N SER A 36 -15.49 -5.39 -17.75
CA SER A 36 -14.90 -6.67 -18.15
C SER A 36 -15.12 -7.75 -17.09
N PRO A 37 -15.15 -9.04 -17.47
CA PRO A 37 -15.18 -10.11 -16.49
C PRO A 37 -14.05 -9.97 -15.45
N LYS A 38 -14.36 -10.31 -14.19
CA LYS A 38 -13.38 -10.28 -13.12
C LYS A 38 -12.20 -11.18 -13.47
N LEU A 39 -10.97 -10.66 -13.29
CA LEU A 39 -9.76 -11.45 -13.45
C LEU A 39 -9.73 -12.57 -12.41
N GLU A 40 -9.49 -13.81 -12.87
CA GLU A 40 -9.28 -14.95 -11.97
C GLU A 40 -7.90 -14.85 -11.32
N MET A 41 -7.90 -14.56 -10.03
CA MET A 41 -6.72 -14.58 -9.17
C MET A 41 -7.14 -14.79 -7.72
N GLU A 42 -6.21 -15.30 -6.91
CA GLU A 42 -6.44 -15.50 -5.50
C GLU A 42 -6.71 -14.16 -4.80
N ASP A 43 -7.73 -14.14 -3.94
CA ASP A 43 -8.06 -12.96 -3.13
C ASP A 43 -7.35 -13.06 -1.79
N ALA A 44 -6.26 -12.32 -1.65
CA ALA A 44 -5.48 -12.26 -0.42
C ALA A 44 -6.15 -11.43 0.70
N GLY A 45 -7.36 -10.92 0.46
CA GLY A 45 -8.08 -10.07 1.39
C GLY A 45 -7.57 -8.62 1.41
N ARG A 46 -8.30 -7.75 2.11
CA ARG A 46 -8.04 -6.30 2.12
C ARG A 46 -7.00 -5.86 3.13
N LYS A 47 -6.82 -6.62 4.22
CA LYS A 47 -5.91 -6.27 5.31
C LYS A 47 -4.66 -7.12 5.27
N ILE A 48 -3.52 -6.47 5.49
CA ILE A 48 -2.25 -7.15 5.72
C ILE A 48 -2.12 -7.38 7.22
N GLN A 49 -1.95 -8.65 7.61
CA GLN A 49 -1.69 -9.00 9.00
C GLN A 49 -0.22 -8.73 9.29
N VAL A 50 0.05 -7.76 10.16
CA VAL A 50 1.41 -7.47 10.62
C VAL A 50 1.60 -7.98 12.04
N PRO A 51 2.77 -8.52 12.41
CA PRO A 51 3.08 -8.90 13.78
C PRO A 51 2.94 -7.72 14.75
N LYS A 52 2.61 -8.02 16.01
CA LYS A 52 2.57 -6.98 17.06
C LYS A 52 3.97 -6.43 17.35
N GLU A 53 4.97 -7.27 17.25
CA GLU A 53 6.36 -6.93 17.47
C GLU A 53 7.07 -6.86 16.12
N MET A 54 7.50 -5.67 15.75
CA MET A 54 8.27 -5.37 14.54
C MET A 54 9.48 -4.54 14.94
N GLU A 55 10.61 -4.80 14.32
CA GLU A 55 11.84 -4.03 14.52
C GLU A 55 11.73 -2.67 13.83
N GLU A 56 12.11 -1.59 14.52
CA GLU A 56 12.30 -0.29 13.89
C GLU A 56 13.61 -0.31 13.11
N THR A 57 13.51 -0.25 11.79
CA THR A 57 14.64 -0.37 10.86
C THR A 57 15.10 0.95 10.29
N GLY A 58 14.31 2.03 10.48
CA GLY A 58 14.71 3.35 10.02
C GLY A 58 13.65 4.41 10.22
N ARG A 59 14.03 5.64 9.89
CA ARG A 59 13.16 6.82 9.89
C ARG A 59 13.50 7.71 8.71
N MET A 60 12.51 8.38 8.18
CA MET A 60 12.69 9.38 7.15
C MET A 60 11.67 10.50 7.26
N VAL A 61 11.98 11.65 6.67
CA VAL A 61 11.04 12.77 6.56
C VAL A 61 10.54 12.84 5.13
N VAL A 62 9.24 13.04 4.96
CA VAL A 62 8.62 13.16 3.64
C VAL A 62 9.13 14.41 2.92
N MET A 63 9.76 14.20 1.77
CA MET A 63 10.29 15.24 0.90
C MET A 63 9.41 15.46 -0.34
N LYS A 64 9.58 16.62 -1.00
CA LYS A 64 8.75 17.03 -2.15
C LYS A 64 8.69 16.02 -3.30
N HIS A 65 9.80 15.31 -3.56
CA HIS A 65 9.88 14.36 -4.68
C HIS A 65 9.06 13.07 -4.45
N LEU A 66 8.64 12.82 -3.21
CA LEU A 66 7.79 11.69 -2.86
C LEU A 66 6.29 11.98 -3.10
N LEU A 67 5.93 13.25 -3.32
CA LEU A 67 4.53 13.68 -3.39
C LEU A 67 3.97 13.53 -4.80
N ASP A 68 2.69 13.21 -4.86
CA ASP A 68 1.85 13.27 -6.06
C ASP A 68 1.21 14.66 -6.25
N THR A 69 0.35 14.78 -7.27
CA THR A 69 -0.38 16.03 -7.57
C THR A 69 -1.39 16.44 -6.49
N ASN A 70 -1.77 15.53 -5.59
CA ASN A 70 -2.65 15.79 -4.45
C ASN A 70 -1.85 16.22 -3.19
N LEU A 71 -0.54 16.41 -3.33
CA LEU A 71 0.39 16.73 -2.24
C LEU A 71 0.48 15.65 -1.15
N HIS A 72 0.14 14.42 -1.49
CA HIS A 72 0.31 13.24 -0.66
C HIS A 72 1.47 12.39 -1.17
N VAL A 73 2.08 11.61 -0.29
CA VAL A 73 3.07 10.62 -0.72
C VAL A 73 2.42 9.68 -1.74
N ASN A 74 3.03 9.58 -2.92
CA ASN A 74 2.55 8.69 -3.98
C ASN A 74 2.56 7.24 -3.48
N ASN A 75 1.51 6.49 -3.78
CA ASN A 75 1.33 5.11 -3.34
C ASN A 75 2.52 4.20 -3.70
N ALA A 76 3.15 4.39 -4.86
CA ALA A 76 4.32 3.63 -5.27
C ALA A 76 5.53 3.88 -4.36
N GLN A 77 5.67 5.08 -3.80
CA GLN A 77 6.79 5.42 -2.93
C GLN A 77 6.82 4.59 -1.63
N TYR A 78 5.64 4.26 -1.07
CA TYR A 78 5.59 3.36 0.08
C TYR A 78 6.11 1.95 -0.25
N VAL A 79 5.83 1.47 -1.46
CA VAL A 79 6.35 0.17 -1.93
C VAL A 79 7.86 0.25 -2.16
N ASP A 80 8.35 1.34 -2.75
CA ASP A 80 9.79 1.53 -2.98
C ASP A 80 10.56 1.60 -1.65
N ILE A 81 10.06 2.34 -0.66
CA ILE A 81 10.64 2.38 0.70
C ILE A 81 10.73 0.96 1.30
N ALA A 82 9.67 0.16 1.15
CA ALA A 82 9.68 -1.21 1.66
C ALA A 82 10.70 -2.10 0.91
N ARG A 83 10.87 -1.91 -0.39
CA ARG A 83 11.84 -2.67 -1.21
C ARG A 83 13.29 -2.39 -0.83
N GLU A 84 13.60 -1.17 -0.38
CA GLU A 84 14.96 -0.81 0.09
C GLU A 84 15.43 -1.65 1.30
N LEU A 85 14.50 -2.29 2.03
CA LEU A 85 14.83 -3.16 3.15
C LEU A 85 15.19 -4.59 2.73
N LEU A 86 14.98 -4.94 1.46
CA LEU A 86 15.25 -6.28 0.97
C LEU A 86 16.74 -6.48 0.71
N PRO A 87 17.27 -7.70 0.94
CA PRO A 87 18.59 -8.05 0.50
C PRO A 87 18.77 -7.85 -1.02
N ALA A 88 19.95 -7.43 -1.44
CA ALA A 88 20.25 -7.27 -2.86
C ALA A 88 20.02 -8.59 -3.62
N GLY A 89 19.33 -8.49 -4.76
CA GLY A 89 19.03 -9.64 -5.60
C GLY A 89 17.79 -10.44 -5.17
N THR A 90 17.04 -9.99 -4.16
CA THR A 90 15.76 -10.63 -3.79
C THR A 90 14.76 -10.52 -4.95
N GLU A 91 14.28 -11.65 -5.45
CA GLU A 91 13.23 -11.72 -6.46
C GLU A 91 11.86 -11.80 -5.81
N ILE A 92 10.95 -10.91 -6.20
CA ILE A 92 9.62 -10.78 -5.61
C ILE A 92 8.59 -11.44 -6.50
N SER A 93 7.80 -12.35 -5.93
CA SER A 93 6.68 -13.01 -6.60
C SER A 93 5.34 -12.29 -6.39
N GLU A 94 5.18 -11.61 -5.26
CA GLU A 94 3.92 -10.95 -4.91
C GLU A 94 4.18 -9.67 -4.11
N ILE A 95 3.43 -8.61 -4.43
CA ILE A 95 3.40 -7.35 -3.69
C ILE A 95 1.97 -7.10 -3.24
N ARG A 96 1.80 -6.85 -1.94
CA ARG A 96 0.55 -6.38 -1.37
C ARG A 96 0.77 -5.05 -0.68
N ALA A 97 -0.16 -4.12 -0.85
CA ALA A 97 -0.11 -2.81 -0.20
C ALA A 97 -1.49 -2.47 0.39
N GLU A 98 -1.50 -2.10 1.67
CA GLU A 98 -2.68 -1.58 2.37
C GLU A 98 -2.40 -0.13 2.75
N TYR A 99 -3.07 0.81 2.09
CA TYR A 99 -2.96 2.25 2.39
C TYR A 99 -4.05 2.66 3.40
N ARG A 100 -3.66 3.34 4.47
CA ARG A 100 -4.57 3.70 5.58
C ARG A 100 -4.72 5.19 5.77
N LYS A 101 -3.61 5.93 5.73
CA LYS A 101 -3.57 7.38 5.91
C LYS A 101 -2.54 7.95 4.93
N ALA A 102 -2.86 9.06 4.31
CA ALA A 102 -1.90 9.76 3.46
C ALA A 102 -0.86 10.48 4.33
N ALA A 103 0.43 10.30 4.01
CA ALA A 103 1.49 11.14 4.54
C ALA A 103 1.66 12.38 3.66
N VAL A 104 2.03 13.50 4.28
CA VAL A 104 2.21 14.79 3.62
C VAL A 104 3.64 15.32 3.82
N LEU A 105 3.99 16.40 3.12
CA LEU A 105 5.30 17.03 3.23
C LEU A 105 5.67 17.33 4.69
N GLY A 106 6.84 16.88 5.10
CA GLY A 106 7.37 17.12 6.44
C GLY A 106 6.95 16.09 7.48
N ASP A 107 6.03 15.19 7.18
CA ASP A 107 5.71 14.08 8.08
C ASP A 107 6.94 13.21 8.30
N GLU A 108 7.13 12.73 9.51
CA GLU A 108 8.12 11.70 9.84
C GLU A 108 7.51 10.31 9.62
N ILE A 109 8.20 9.48 8.87
CA ILE A 109 7.86 8.07 8.66
C ILE A 109 8.82 7.23 9.48
N VAL A 110 8.29 6.48 10.43
CA VAL A 110 8.97 5.40 11.16
C VAL A 110 8.77 4.11 10.38
N ILE A 111 9.85 3.47 10.01
CA ILE A 111 9.86 2.23 9.22
C ILE A 111 10.06 1.07 10.17
N ARG A 112 9.09 0.16 10.21
CA ARG A 112 9.16 -1.07 11.01
C ARG A 112 9.06 -2.27 10.10
N SER A 113 9.85 -3.29 10.36
CA SER A 113 9.82 -4.51 9.56
C SER A 113 9.82 -5.79 10.40
N ALA A 114 9.31 -6.84 9.79
CA ALA A 114 9.39 -8.21 10.27
C ALA A 114 9.48 -9.16 9.08
N ARG A 115 10.00 -10.36 9.31
CA ARG A 115 10.03 -11.43 8.32
C ARG A 115 9.27 -12.64 8.83
N GLU A 116 8.33 -13.13 8.04
CA GLU A 116 7.58 -14.34 8.30
C GLU A 116 7.71 -15.29 7.10
N GLY A 117 8.54 -16.31 7.23
CA GLY A 117 8.85 -17.24 6.13
C GLY A 117 9.44 -16.53 4.93
N LYS A 118 8.70 -16.54 3.80
CA LYS A 118 9.06 -15.83 2.56
C LYS A 118 8.53 -14.41 2.48
N SER A 119 7.72 -13.96 3.44
CA SER A 119 7.13 -12.62 3.44
C SER A 119 7.95 -11.64 4.25
N TYR A 120 8.28 -10.51 3.63
CA TYR A 120 8.79 -9.31 4.29
C TYR A 120 7.60 -8.38 4.55
N LEU A 121 7.35 -8.09 5.81
CA LEU A 121 6.27 -7.24 6.28
C LEU A 121 6.84 -5.91 6.72
N VAL A 122 6.37 -4.83 6.13
CA VAL A 122 6.83 -3.47 6.43
C VAL A 122 5.63 -2.61 6.81
N SER A 123 5.71 -1.97 7.97
CA SER A 123 4.73 -0.98 8.43
C SER A 123 5.37 0.40 8.45
N LEU A 124 4.77 1.32 7.73
CA LEU A 124 5.18 2.72 7.64
C LEU A 124 4.20 3.55 8.45
N CYS A 125 4.64 4.13 9.56
CA CYS A 125 3.78 4.83 10.50
C CYS A 125 4.38 6.17 10.92
N ASN A 126 3.57 7.04 11.52
CA ASN A 126 4.07 8.23 12.19
C ASN A 126 4.71 7.87 13.55
N PRO A 127 5.41 8.80 14.24
CA PRO A 127 5.99 8.56 15.56
C PRO A 127 4.99 8.13 16.64
N ASP A 128 3.71 8.52 16.50
CA ASP A 128 2.62 8.16 17.41
C ASP A 128 2.08 6.73 17.16
N GLY A 129 2.52 6.08 16.06
CA GLY A 129 2.13 4.72 15.68
C GLY A 129 0.93 4.64 14.74
N ASP A 130 0.39 5.77 14.24
CA ASP A 130 -0.63 5.75 13.19
C ASP A 130 -0.02 5.27 11.88
N VAL A 131 -0.61 4.24 11.32
CA VAL A 131 -0.10 3.61 10.09
C VAL A 131 -0.48 4.43 8.86
N PHE A 132 0.50 4.77 8.03
CA PHE A 132 0.31 5.29 6.68
C PHE A 132 0.04 4.15 5.70
N ALA A 133 0.93 3.14 5.69
CA ALA A 133 0.78 1.97 4.84
C ALA A 133 1.42 0.72 5.47
N ASN A 134 0.81 -0.45 5.18
CA ASN A 134 1.46 -1.74 5.39
C ASN A 134 1.76 -2.35 4.02
N ILE A 135 2.96 -2.89 3.87
CA ILE A 135 3.44 -3.51 2.64
C ILE A 135 3.89 -4.94 2.97
N GLU A 136 3.47 -5.87 2.15
CA GLU A 136 3.98 -7.25 2.17
C GLU A 136 4.66 -7.53 0.83
N LEU A 137 5.90 -7.97 0.89
CA LEU A 137 6.72 -8.39 -0.25
C LEU A 137 7.06 -9.86 -0.09
N LYS A 138 6.57 -10.70 -0.98
CA LYS A 138 6.79 -12.14 -0.91
C LYS A 138 7.88 -12.56 -1.90
N GLU A 139 8.89 -13.21 -1.36
CA GLU A 139 10.01 -13.77 -2.12
C GLU A 139 9.55 -14.98 -2.96
N MET A 140 10.17 -15.19 -4.12
CA MET A 140 9.93 -16.33 -5.01
C MET A 140 10.28 -17.68 -4.38
#